data_4df60fdb23747e0242934875bcf1b4e4
#
_entry.id   4df60fdb23747e0242934875bcf1b4e4
#
_cell.length_a   1.000
_cell.length_b   1.000
_cell.length_c   1.000
_cell.angle_alpha   90.00
_cell.angle_beta   90.00
_cell.angle_gamma   90.00
#
_symmetry.space_group_name_H-M   'P 1'
#
loop_
_entity.id
_entity.type
_entity.pdbx_description
1 polymer ?
#
loop_
_entity_poly.entity_id
_entity_poly.type
_entity_poly.pdbx_seq_one_letter_code
_entity_poly.pdbx_strand_id
1 'polypeptide(L)'
;MGMLLLLRHGQGSMGTADYDRLSELGGEQTRLAGARLARAGLSINQVWCGGLARQQETARLVLAELGRPRSDLRTDVRLDEYDPAGILGVSDPFASATLPESRRALQVMLDEALARWIQGGAGYPEPHSTFTARVQTAVASLAALPGTTLAVSSAGVIAVACAQLTGLPADRWPALARVTANASITKLITGSTGTHLLTFNDHAHLEGDRSLISYR
;
A
#
# COMPACT_ATOMS: atom_id res chain seq x y z
N MET A 1 -16.16 15.56 -10.19
CA MET A 1 -15.46 15.26 -8.92
C MET A 1 -15.07 13.79 -8.96
N GLY A 2 -13.81 13.47 -8.75
CA GLY A 2 -13.28 12.10 -8.75
C GLY A 2 -12.96 11.65 -7.33
N MET A 3 -12.95 10.33 -7.09
CA MET A 3 -12.51 9.73 -5.84
C MET A 3 -11.48 8.64 -6.14
N LEU A 4 -10.33 8.68 -5.47
CA LEU A 4 -9.35 7.60 -5.49
C LEU A 4 -9.29 6.94 -4.11
N LEU A 5 -9.60 5.66 -4.06
CA LEU A 5 -9.47 4.80 -2.89
C LEU A 5 -8.14 4.05 -3.00
N LEU A 6 -7.19 4.34 -2.14
CA LEU A 6 -5.95 3.58 -2.00
C LEU A 6 -6.17 2.52 -0.92
N LEU A 7 -6.11 1.25 -1.30
CA LEU A 7 -6.24 0.11 -0.40
C LEU A 7 -4.86 -0.51 -0.20
N ARG A 8 -4.38 -0.57 1.04
CA ARG A 8 -3.19 -1.36 1.34
C ARG A 8 -3.52 -2.85 1.18
N HIS A 9 -2.63 -3.62 0.56
CA HIS A 9 -2.79 -5.07 0.48
C HIS A 9 -2.98 -5.71 1.86
N GLY A 10 -3.65 -6.87 1.94
CA GLY A 10 -3.75 -7.68 3.14
C GLY A 10 -2.38 -8.13 3.65
N GLN A 11 -2.30 -8.68 4.85
CA GLN A 11 -1.04 -9.16 5.41
C GLN A 11 -0.36 -10.16 4.47
N GLY A 12 0.93 -9.97 4.22
CA GLY A 12 1.77 -10.90 3.47
C GLY A 12 2.24 -12.08 4.33
N SER A 13 2.68 -13.16 3.70
CA SER A 13 3.17 -14.39 4.31
C SER A 13 4.63 -14.24 4.80
N MET A 14 4.85 -13.49 5.90
CA MET A 14 6.18 -13.29 6.47
C MET A 14 6.79 -14.59 6.98
N GLY A 15 8.11 -14.78 6.69
CA GLY A 15 8.85 -15.94 7.16
C GLY A 15 8.64 -17.20 6.33
N THR A 16 8.01 -17.11 5.17
CA THR A 16 7.91 -18.18 4.17
C THR A 16 8.79 -17.87 2.97
N ALA A 17 9.13 -18.89 2.20
CA ALA A 17 9.89 -18.74 0.95
C ALA A 17 9.16 -17.88 -0.10
N ASP A 18 7.89 -17.61 0.08
CA ASP A 18 7.03 -16.85 -0.83
C ASP A 18 6.35 -15.69 -0.08
N TYR A 19 7.18 -14.75 0.37
CA TYR A 19 6.71 -13.55 1.10
C TYR A 19 5.71 -12.71 0.32
N ASP A 20 5.75 -12.73 -1.01
CA ASP A 20 4.89 -11.90 -1.85
C ASP A 20 3.46 -12.44 -1.98
N ARG A 21 3.05 -13.43 -1.18
CA ARG A 21 1.67 -13.93 -1.12
C ARG A 21 0.94 -13.40 0.11
N LEU A 22 -0.40 -13.40 0.06
CA LEU A 22 -1.20 -13.13 1.24
C LEU A 22 -1.12 -14.30 2.24
N SER A 23 -1.10 -13.97 3.53
CA SER A 23 -1.38 -14.95 4.60
C SER A 23 -2.89 -15.22 4.66
N GLU A 24 -3.30 -16.26 5.42
CA GLU A 24 -4.72 -16.50 5.67
C GLU A 24 -5.40 -15.28 6.28
N LEU A 25 -4.76 -14.65 7.27
CA LEU A 25 -5.22 -13.39 7.88
C LEU A 25 -5.33 -12.29 6.83
N GLY A 26 -4.34 -12.15 5.91
CA GLY A 26 -4.37 -11.17 4.84
C GLY A 26 -5.55 -11.37 3.89
N GLY A 27 -5.89 -12.62 3.61
CA GLY A 27 -7.08 -12.99 2.83
C GLY A 27 -8.37 -12.57 3.53
N GLU A 28 -8.49 -12.80 4.83
CA GLU A 28 -9.64 -12.42 5.65
C GLU A 28 -9.80 -10.90 5.73
N GLN A 29 -8.72 -10.18 6.08
CA GLN A 29 -8.70 -8.71 6.08
C GLN A 29 -9.19 -8.12 4.77
N THR A 30 -8.75 -8.69 3.66
CA THR A 30 -9.09 -8.25 2.32
C THR A 30 -10.57 -8.45 1.99
N ARG A 31 -11.15 -9.61 2.36
CA ARG A 31 -12.58 -9.86 2.17
C ARG A 31 -13.44 -8.88 2.98
N LEU A 32 -13.06 -8.60 4.22
CA LEU A 32 -13.74 -7.61 5.07
C LEU A 32 -13.68 -6.20 4.46
N ALA A 33 -12.53 -5.79 3.90
CA ALA A 33 -12.41 -4.53 3.18
C ALA A 33 -13.32 -4.49 1.94
N GLY A 34 -13.33 -5.56 1.13
CA GLY A 34 -14.21 -5.70 -0.03
C GLY A 34 -15.68 -5.63 0.32
N ALA A 35 -16.11 -6.39 1.34
CA ALA A 35 -17.48 -6.38 1.84
C ALA A 35 -17.91 -5.00 2.38
N ARG A 36 -16.99 -4.26 3.03
CA ARG A 36 -17.22 -2.87 3.44
C ARG A 36 -17.45 -1.97 2.22
N LEU A 37 -16.60 -2.08 1.20
CA LEU A 37 -16.74 -1.29 -0.02
C LEU A 37 -18.07 -1.59 -0.74
N ALA A 38 -18.46 -2.86 -0.82
CA ALA A 38 -19.75 -3.26 -1.40
C ALA A 38 -20.93 -2.64 -0.63
N ARG A 39 -20.90 -2.70 0.71
CA ARG A 39 -21.97 -2.12 1.55
C ARG A 39 -22.01 -0.60 1.54
N ALA A 40 -20.89 0.08 1.24
CA ALA A 40 -20.84 1.53 1.19
C ALA A 40 -21.64 2.14 0.01
N GLY A 41 -22.14 1.33 -0.92
CA GLY A 41 -22.90 1.78 -2.07
C GLY A 41 -22.12 2.64 -3.06
N LEU A 42 -20.78 2.57 -2.99
CA LEU A 42 -19.90 3.32 -3.89
C LEU A 42 -19.84 2.63 -5.25
N SER A 43 -20.18 3.37 -6.31
CA SER A 43 -19.99 2.91 -7.68
C SER A 43 -18.49 2.97 -8.02
N ILE A 44 -17.77 1.88 -7.77
CA ILE A 44 -16.34 1.76 -8.14
C ILE A 44 -16.27 1.53 -9.65
N ASN A 45 -15.75 2.52 -10.40
CA ASN A 45 -15.71 2.48 -11.87
C ASN A 45 -14.50 1.69 -12.38
N GLN A 46 -13.37 1.79 -11.72
CA GLN A 46 -12.11 1.17 -12.13
C GLN A 46 -11.39 0.56 -10.94
N VAL A 47 -10.71 -0.57 -11.17
CA VAL A 47 -9.89 -1.26 -10.17
C VAL A 47 -8.49 -1.48 -10.72
N TRP A 48 -7.52 -0.96 -9.99
CA TRP A 48 -6.10 -1.03 -10.31
C TRP A 48 -5.33 -1.71 -9.17
N CYS A 49 -4.18 -2.29 -9.48
CA CYS A 49 -3.22 -2.76 -8.49
C CYS A 49 -1.80 -2.60 -9.00
N GLY A 50 -0.82 -2.69 -8.11
CA GLY A 50 0.57 -2.88 -8.51
C GLY A 50 0.84 -4.29 -9.06
N GLY A 51 2.10 -4.53 -9.40
CA GLY A 51 2.58 -5.79 -9.98
C GLY A 51 2.85 -6.89 -8.96
N LEU A 52 2.97 -6.57 -7.66
CA LEU A 52 3.30 -7.53 -6.61
C LEU A 52 2.16 -8.53 -6.39
N ALA A 53 2.50 -9.82 -6.16
CA ALA A 53 1.50 -10.90 -6.06
C ALA A 53 0.48 -10.62 -4.96
N ARG A 54 0.90 -10.14 -3.77
CA ARG A 54 0.02 -9.77 -2.66
C ARG A 54 -0.95 -8.64 -3.00
N GLN A 55 -0.55 -7.68 -3.86
CA GLN A 55 -1.41 -6.60 -4.32
C GLN A 55 -2.45 -7.12 -5.31
N GLN A 56 -2.02 -7.96 -6.26
CA GLN A 56 -2.91 -8.58 -7.24
C GLN A 56 -3.92 -9.50 -6.58
N GLU A 57 -3.50 -10.31 -5.61
CA GLU A 57 -4.38 -11.22 -4.87
C GLU A 57 -5.41 -10.44 -4.04
N THR A 58 -4.99 -9.37 -3.35
CA THR A 58 -5.89 -8.45 -2.66
C THR A 58 -6.92 -7.88 -3.63
N ALA A 59 -6.50 -7.36 -4.79
CA ALA A 59 -7.41 -6.79 -5.76
C ALA A 59 -8.43 -7.82 -6.30
N ARG A 60 -8.01 -9.07 -6.55
CA ARG A 60 -8.89 -10.15 -6.99
C ARG A 60 -9.95 -10.51 -5.94
N LEU A 61 -9.57 -10.59 -4.67
CA LEU A 61 -10.49 -10.87 -3.57
C LEU A 61 -11.51 -9.73 -3.41
N VAL A 62 -11.06 -8.47 -3.48
CA VAL A 62 -11.97 -7.33 -3.43
C VAL A 62 -12.94 -7.32 -4.61
N LEU A 63 -12.48 -7.60 -5.84
CA LEU A 63 -13.36 -7.71 -7.01
C LEU A 63 -14.43 -8.79 -6.80
N ALA A 64 -14.07 -9.93 -6.20
CA ALA A 64 -15.04 -10.99 -5.88
C ALA A 64 -16.13 -10.50 -4.92
N GLU A 65 -15.75 -9.78 -3.85
CA GLU A 65 -16.70 -9.20 -2.90
C GLU A 65 -17.60 -8.11 -3.53
N LEU A 66 -17.08 -7.42 -4.56
CA LEU A 66 -17.86 -6.43 -5.33
C LEU A 66 -18.73 -7.08 -6.42
N GLY A 67 -18.71 -8.41 -6.56
CA GLY A 67 -19.44 -9.13 -7.63
C GLY A 67 -18.91 -8.81 -9.04
N ARG A 68 -17.64 -8.46 -9.18
CA ARG A 68 -17.03 -8.02 -10.45
C ARG A 68 -16.06 -9.08 -11.01
N PRO A 69 -15.95 -9.21 -12.35
CA PRO A 69 -15.05 -10.17 -12.96
C PRO A 69 -13.58 -9.74 -12.81
N ARG A 70 -12.68 -10.72 -12.81
CA ARG A 70 -11.22 -10.48 -12.76
C ARG A 70 -10.68 -9.68 -13.95
N SER A 71 -11.36 -9.71 -15.09
CA SER A 71 -11.03 -8.92 -16.29
C SER A 71 -11.10 -7.41 -16.08
N ASP A 72 -11.75 -6.95 -15.01
CA ASP A 72 -11.82 -5.53 -14.66
C ASP A 72 -10.55 -5.02 -13.98
N LEU A 73 -9.64 -5.93 -13.58
CA LEU A 73 -8.38 -5.58 -12.93
C LEU A 73 -7.35 -5.06 -13.93
N ARG A 74 -6.79 -3.91 -13.64
CA ARG A 74 -5.68 -3.31 -14.36
C ARG A 74 -4.44 -3.24 -13.48
N THR A 75 -3.27 -3.37 -14.07
CA THR A 75 -2.00 -3.31 -13.35
C THR A 75 -1.20 -2.08 -13.73
N ASP A 76 -0.65 -1.42 -12.71
CA ASP A 76 0.28 -0.30 -12.85
C ASP A 76 1.44 -0.49 -11.88
N VAL A 77 2.60 -0.88 -12.38
CA VAL A 77 3.80 -1.15 -11.56
C VAL A 77 4.32 0.08 -10.80
N ARG A 78 3.87 1.27 -11.14
CA ARG A 78 4.17 2.49 -10.37
C ARG A 78 3.55 2.46 -8.96
N LEU A 79 2.59 1.55 -8.71
CA LEU A 79 1.97 1.28 -7.41
C LEU A 79 2.73 0.25 -6.57
N ASP A 80 3.84 -0.30 -7.09
CA ASP A 80 4.65 -1.27 -6.35
C ASP A 80 5.37 -0.62 -5.16
N GLU A 81 5.54 -1.41 -4.10
CA GLU A 81 6.34 -0.98 -2.96
C GLU A 81 7.80 -0.75 -3.40
N TYR A 82 8.54 0.07 -2.66
CA TYR A 82 9.99 0.11 -2.78
C TYR A 82 10.57 -1.29 -2.48
N ASP A 83 11.78 -1.56 -2.97
CA ASP A 83 12.47 -2.82 -2.70
C ASP A 83 13.18 -2.80 -1.32
N PRO A 84 12.60 -3.44 -0.28
CA PRO A 84 13.23 -3.47 1.04
C PRO A 84 14.58 -4.21 1.03
N ALA A 85 14.73 -5.23 0.16
CA ALA A 85 15.97 -5.99 0.02
C ALA A 85 17.10 -5.10 -0.50
N GLY A 86 16.82 -4.39 -1.59
CA GLY A 86 17.79 -3.46 -2.16
C GLY A 86 18.15 -2.31 -1.22
N ILE A 87 17.19 -1.82 -0.41
CA ILE A 87 17.45 -0.76 0.58
C ILE A 87 18.29 -1.27 1.74
N LEU A 88 18.05 -2.49 2.21
CA LEU A 88 18.83 -3.11 3.29
C LEU A 88 20.20 -3.66 2.81
N GLY A 89 20.42 -3.80 1.49
CA GLY A 89 21.60 -4.40 0.92
C GLY A 89 21.71 -5.91 1.18
N VAL A 90 20.57 -6.60 1.30
CA VAL A 90 20.49 -8.05 1.53
C VAL A 90 19.71 -8.71 0.41
N SER A 91 19.98 -10.02 0.16
CA SER A 91 19.31 -10.75 -0.93
C SER A 91 17.84 -11.01 -0.65
N ASP A 92 17.46 -11.23 0.62
CA ASP A 92 16.09 -11.42 1.08
C ASP A 92 15.98 -10.93 2.54
N PRO A 93 15.35 -9.76 2.77
CA PRO A 93 15.22 -9.21 4.11
C PRO A 93 14.21 -9.98 4.99
N PHE A 94 13.47 -10.91 4.40
CA PHE A 94 12.43 -11.69 5.09
C PHE A 94 12.80 -13.17 5.24
N ALA A 95 13.94 -13.60 4.69
CA ALA A 95 14.47 -14.93 4.93
C ALA A 95 14.88 -15.11 6.40
N SER A 96 14.47 -16.22 6.98
CA SER A 96 14.70 -16.52 8.40
C SER A 96 16.16 -16.39 8.85
N ALA A 97 17.12 -16.67 7.95
CA ALA A 97 18.56 -16.58 8.25
C ALA A 97 19.12 -15.16 8.31
N THR A 98 18.41 -14.16 7.78
CA THR A 98 18.84 -12.76 7.71
C THR A 98 18.07 -11.84 8.67
N LEU A 99 16.99 -12.35 9.28
CA LEU A 99 16.21 -11.57 10.22
C LEU A 99 16.94 -11.44 11.56
N PRO A 100 17.02 -10.22 12.13
CA PRO A 100 17.45 -10.07 13.51
C PRO A 100 16.52 -10.85 14.46
N GLU A 101 17.03 -11.26 15.62
CA GLU A 101 16.32 -12.07 16.63
C GLU A 101 15.00 -11.44 17.10
N SER A 102 14.78 -10.14 16.86
CA SER A 102 13.55 -9.46 17.24
C SER A 102 12.97 -8.60 16.12
N ARG A 103 11.64 -8.54 16.07
CA ARG A 103 10.91 -7.63 15.17
C ARG A 103 11.30 -6.16 15.38
N ARG A 104 11.66 -5.78 16.62
CA ARG A 104 12.11 -4.43 16.94
C ARG A 104 13.45 -4.13 16.30
N ALA A 105 14.40 -5.05 16.33
CA ALA A 105 15.71 -4.87 15.71
C ALA A 105 15.59 -4.75 14.18
N LEU A 106 14.75 -5.56 13.55
CA LEU A 106 14.45 -5.44 12.12
C LEU A 106 13.85 -4.06 11.79
N GLN A 107 12.95 -3.57 12.64
CA GLN A 107 12.36 -2.24 12.41
C GLN A 107 13.41 -1.12 12.50
N VAL A 108 14.30 -1.18 13.48
CA VAL A 108 15.39 -0.21 13.63
C VAL A 108 16.30 -0.23 12.40
N MET A 109 16.71 -1.41 11.94
CA MET A 109 17.52 -1.56 10.73
C MET A 109 16.84 -0.95 9.49
N LEU A 110 15.55 -1.22 9.33
CA LEU A 110 14.78 -0.68 8.21
C LEU A 110 14.65 0.86 8.31
N ASP A 111 14.39 1.38 9.49
CA ASP A 111 14.28 2.83 9.72
C ASP A 111 15.59 3.56 9.37
N GLU A 112 16.72 3.01 9.80
CA GLU A 112 18.04 3.56 9.48
C GLU A 112 18.36 3.46 7.97
N ALA A 113 18.02 2.33 7.34
CA ALA A 113 18.21 2.14 5.93
C ALA A 113 17.33 3.09 5.09
N LEU A 114 16.07 3.26 5.47
CA LEU A 114 15.16 4.23 4.86
C LEU A 114 15.67 5.66 5.02
N ALA A 115 16.18 6.03 6.20
CA ALA A 115 16.74 7.36 6.43
C ALA A 115 17.92 7.66 5.49
N ARG A 116 18.85 6.69 5.31
CA ARG A 116 19.97 6.81 4.37
C ARG A 116 19.49 6.91 2.91
N TRP A 117 18.52 6.09 2.52
CA TRP A 117 17.93 6.11 1.18
C TRP A 117 17.25 7.44 0.85
N ILE A 118 16.49 7.99 1.80
CA ILE A 118 15.82 9.30 1.68
C ILE A 118 16.84 10.44 1.53
N GLN A 119 17.99 10.36 2.21
CA GLN A 119 19.07 11.32 2.09
C GLN A 119 19.83 11.28 0.74
N GLY A 120 19.49 10.34 -0.14
CA GLY A 120 20.03 10.29 -1.50
C GLY A 120 21.36 9.55 -1.62
N GLY A 121 21.63 8.56 -0.76
CA GLY A 121 22.80 7.69 -0.90
C GLY A 121 22.87 7.01 -2.27
N ALA A 122 24.08 6.75 -2.76
CA ALA A 122 24.31 6.01 -4.01
C ALA A 122 24.19 4.49 -3.81
N GLY A 123 23.91 3.75 -4.91
CA GLY A 123 23.97 2.28 -4.91
C GLY A 123 22.64 1.58 -4.66
N TYR A 124 21.54 2.31 -4.54
CA TYR A 124 20.20 1.71 -4.45
C TYR A 124 19.66 1.32 -5.84
N PRO A 125 18.98 0.17 -5.99
CA PRO A 125 18.34 -0.22 -7.25
C PRO A 125 17.36 0.82 -7.78
N GLU A 126 16.57 1.42 -6.87
CA GLU A 126 15.69 2.55 -7.14
C GLU A 126 16.06 3.71 -6.22
N PRO A 127 16.49 4.88 -6.73
CA PRO A 127 16.67 6.08 -5.92
C PRO A 127 15.36 6.55 -5.28
N HIS A 128 15.40 7.09 -4.07
CA HIS A 128 14.21 7.61 -3.37
C HIS A 128 13.44 8.64 -4.20
N SER A 129 14.14 9.52 -4.93
CA SER A 129 13.52 10.50 -5.82
C SER A 129 12.73 9.85 -6.96
N THR A 130 13.22 8.74 -7.51
CA THR A 130 12.53 7.97 -8.55
C THR A 130 11.26 7.32 -7.99
N PHE A 131 11.36 6.69 -6.80
CA PHE A 131 10.22 6.11 -6.09
C PHE A 131 9.12 7.15 -5.86
N THR A 132 9.47 8.28 -5.26
CA THR A 132 8.49 9.34 -4.94
C THR A 132 7.88 9.97 -6.19
N ALA A 133 8.65 10.15 -7.26
CA ALA A 133 8.16 10.67 -8.53
C ALA A 133 7.19 9.71 -9.24
N ARG A 134 7.49 8.37 -9.25
CA ARG A 134 6.56 7.41 -9.85
C ARG A 134 5.26 7.30 -9.07
N VAL A 135 5.31 7.35 -7.73
CA VAL A 135 4.12 7.38 -6.88
C VAL A 135 3.26 8.60 -7.18
N GLN A 136 3.87 9.79 -7.21
CA GLN A 136 3.18 11.04 -7.55
C GLN A 136 2.48 10.95 -8.90
N THR A 137 3.18 10.44 -9.91
CA THR A 137 2.64 10.30 -11.27
C THR A 137 1.50 9.29 -11.32
N ALA A 138 1.61 8.15 -10.62
CA ALA A 138 0.55 7.14 -10.55
C ALA A 138 -0.70 7.71 -9.88
N VAL A 139 -0.54 8.33 -8.70
CA VAL A 139 -1.66 8.91 -7.95
C VAL A 139 -2.35 10.01 -8.74
N ALA A 140 -1.60 10.92 -9.37
CA ALA A 140 -2.16 11.97 -10.20
C ALA A 140 -2.95 11.40 -11.40
N SER A 141 -2.39 10.39 -12.08
CA SER A 141 -3.06 9.73 -13.21
C SER A 141 -4.36 9.05 -12.80
N LEU A 142 -4.37 8.33 -11.68
CA LEU A 142 -5.55 7.61 -11.19
C LEU A 142 -6.61 8.55 -10.60
N ALA A 143 -6.19 9.61 -9.93
CA ALA A 143 -7.08 10.62 -9.37
C ALA A 143 -7.77 11.48 -10.44
N ALA A 144 -7.18 11.57 -11.64
CA ALA A 144 -7.78 12.26 -12.78
C ALA A 144 -8.87 11.43 -13.49
N LEU A 145 -8.98 10.13 -13.22
CA LEU A 145 -10.00 9.29 -13.82
C LEU A 145 -11.40 9.68 -13.33
N PRO A 146 -12.42 9.61 -14.20
CA PRO A 146 -13.79 9.96 -13.81
C PRO A 146 -14.38 8.93 -12.85
N GLY A 147 -15.21 9.42 -11.90
CA GLY A 147 -15.90 8.56 -10.94
C GLY A 147 -15.02 8.11 -9.78
N THR A 148 -15.23 6.88 -9.30
CA THR A 148 -14.46 6.29 -8.19
C THR A 148 -13.49 5.24 -8.72
N THR A 149 -12.22 5.43 -8.45
CA THR A 149 -11.14 4.46 -8.74
C THR A 149 -10.68 3.80 -7.44
N LEU A 150 -10.57 2.48 -7.44
CA LEU A 150 -9.90 1.72 -6.38
C LEU A 150 -8.51 1.32 -6.87
N ALA A 151 -7.48 1.58 -6.08
CA ALA A 151 -6.11 1.16 -6.36
C ALA A 151 -5.51 0.41 -5.17
N VAL A 152 -5.17 -0.86 -5.38
CA VAL A 152 -4.50 -1.68 -4.37
C VAL A 152 -3.00 -1.44 -4.47
N SER A 153 -2.39 -1.10 -3.33
CA SER A 153 -0.97 -0.79 -3.25
C SER A 153 -0.38 -1.19 -1.89
N SER A 154 0.73 -0.60 -1.51
CA SER A 154 1.48 -0.89 -0.29
C SER A 154 1.63 0.35 0.59
N ALA A 155 2.09 0.13 1.83
CA ALA A 155 2.16 1.18 2.85
C ALA A 155 3.06 2.35 2.46
N GLY A 156 4.22 2.09 1.86
CA GLY A 156 5.16 3.15 1.45
C GLY A 156 4.57 4.05 0.36
N VAL A 157 3.92 3.46 -0.65
CA VAL A 157 3.25 4.21 -1.72
C VAL A 157 2.13 5.09 -1.16
N ILE A 158 1.26 4.53 -0.29
CA ILE A 158 0.15 5.27 0.33
C ILE A 158 0.69 6.41 1.20
N ALA A 159 1.73 6.13 2.00
CA ALA A 159 2.34 7.10 2.89
C ALA A 159 3.01 8.26 2.12
N VAL A 160 3.74 7.96 1.04
CA VAL A 160 4.33 8.99 0.16
C VAL A 160 3.23 9.85 -0.47
N ALA A 161 2.16 9.24 -1.00
CA ALA A 161 1.03 9.98 -1.57
C ALA A 161 0.41 10.93 -0.54
N CYS A 162 0.16 10.46 0.69
CA CYS A 162 -0.37 11.27 1.78
C CYS A 162 0.59 12.40 2.18
N ALA A 163 1.88 12.12 2.33
CA ALA A 163 2.89 13.10 2.68
C ALA A 163 2.96 14.24 1.64
N GLN A 164 2.97 13.89 0.36
CA GLN A 164 3.00 14.86 -0.74
C GLN A 164 1.74 15.74 -0.76
N LEU A 165 0.55 15.15 -0.59
CA LEU A 165 -0.72 15.88 -0.60
C LEU A 165 -0.90 16.80 0.61
N THR A 166 -0.28 16.47 1.74
CA THR A 166 -0.35 17.26 2.98
C THR A 166 0.84 18.19 3.20
N GLY A 167 1.81 18.20 2.28
CA GLY A 167 3.02 19.03 2.39
C GLY A 167 3.97 18.58 3.52
N LEU A 168 3.90 17.33 3.95
CA LEU A 168 4.83 16.80 4.94
C LEU A 168 6.25 16.68 4.35
N PRO A 169 7.29 16.93 5.14
CA PRO A 169 8.67 16.71 4.73
C PRO A 169 8.91 15.27 4.27
N ALA A 170 9.81 15.09 3.30
CA ALA A 170 10.08 13.80 2.66
C ALA A 170 10.58 12.72 3.63
N ASP A 171 11.15 13.08 4.77
CA ASP A 171 11.61 12.18 5.82
C ASP A 171 10.50 11.73 6.79
N ARG A 172 9.26 12.19 6.60
CA ARG A 172 8.14 11.90 7.50
C ARG A 172 7.21 10.79 7.02
N TRP A 173 7.19 10.49 5.73
CA TRP A 173 6.32 9.42 5.21
C TRP A 173 6.58 8.03 5.84
N PRO A 174 7.82 7.63 6.28
CA PRO A 174 8.01 6.34 6.91
C PRO A 174 7.20 6.16 8.21
N ALA A 175 6.98 7.25 8.95
CA ALA A 175 6.13 7.23 10.15
C ALA A 175 4.66 6.94 9.80
N LEU A 176 4.15 7.46 8.67
CA LEU A 176 2.81 7.14 8.18
C LEU A 176 2.74 5.68 7.70
N ALA A 177 3.75 5.22 6.94
CA ALA A 177 3.81 3.84 6.46
C ALA A 177 3.74 2.82 7.61
N ARG A 178 4.42 3.12 8.72
CA ARG A 178 4.49 2.25 9.91
C ARG A 178 3.12 1.99 10.54
N VAL A 179 2.24 2.97 10.54
CA VAL A 179 0.90 2.88 11.15
C VAL A 179 -0.21 2.56 10.14
N THR A 180 0.09 2.47 8.86
CA THR A 180 -0.89 2.09 7.84
C THR A 180 -1.24 0.62 8.01
N ALA A 181 -2.45 0.29 8.46
CA ALA A 181 -2.89 -1.08 8.70
C ALA A 181 -3.06 -1.86 7.38
N ASN A 182 -2.80 -3.18 7.42
CA ASN A 182 -3.12 -4.05 6.27
C ASN A 182 -4.61 -3.97 5.96
N ALA A 183 -4.97 -3.99 4.69
CA ALA A 183 -6.32 -3.81 4.16
C ALA A 183 -7.02 -2.50 4.59
N SER A 184 -6.28 -1.49 5.08
CA SER A 184 -6.83 -0.16 5.34
C SER A 184 -7.10 0.62 4.05
N ILE A 185 -8.08 1.53 4.11
CA ILE A 185 -8.53 2.35 2.99
C ILE A 185 -8.16 3.81 3.25
N THR A 186 -7.42 4.41 2.33
CA THR A 186 -7.12 5.84 2.30
C THR A 186 -7.91 6.47 1.17
N LYS A 187 -8.63 7.56 1.43
CA LYS A 187 -9.54 8.20 0.45
C LYS A 187 -8.98 9.54 0.03
N LEU A 188 -8.86 9.73 -1.27
CA LEU A 188 -8.50 10.99 -1.91
C LEU A 188 -9.69 11.49 -2.72
N ILE A 189 -9.94 12.79 -2.70
CA ILE A 189 -10.95 13.45 -3.53
C ILE A 189 -10.29 14.42 -4.49
N THR A 190 -10.78 14.46 -5.72
CA THR A 190 -10.27 15.38 -6.77
C THR A 190 -11.39 16.29 -7.25
N GLY A 191 -11.13 17.58 -7.19
CA GLY A 191 -12.05 18.63 -7.63
C GLY A 191 -11.32 19.73 -8.40
N SER A 192 -11.97 20.88 -8.57
CA SER A 192 -11.40 22.05 -9.25
C SER A 192 -10.15 22.63 -8.56
N THR A 193 -9.99 22.39 -7.25
CA THR A 193 -8.84 22.86 -6.45
C THR A 193 -7.70 21.85 -6.36
N GLY A 194 -7.81 20.69 -7.06
CA GLY A 194 -6.81 19.63 -7.06
C GLY A 194 -7.25 18.38 -6.31
N THR A 195 -6.28 17.55 -5.93
CA THR A 195 -6.49 16.31 -5.17
C THR A 195 -6.17 16.54 -3.70
N HIS A 196 -7.07 16.11 -2.82
CA HIS A 196 -6.96 16.31 -1.38
C HIS A 196 -7.14 14.99 -0.63
N LEU A 197 -6.42 14.83 0.49
CA LEU A 197 -6.59 13.73 1.42
C LEU A 197 -7.87 13.91 2.22
N LEU A 198 -8.83 12.99 2.06
CA LEU A 198 -10.09 12.99 2.81
C LEU A 198 -10.02 12.15 4.08
N THR A 199 -9.44 10.95 3.97
CA THR A 199 -9.30 10.00 5.10
C THR A 199 -8.02 9.21 4.92
N PHE A 200 -7.24 9.08 5.97
CA PHE A 200 -6.04 8.24 6.00
C PHE A 200 -6.27 7.01 6.87
N ASN A 201 -5.86 5.83 6.37
CA ASN A 201 -5.75 4.60 7.16
C ASN A 201 -7.07 4.15 7.82
N ASP A 202 -8.21 4.31 7.13
CA ASP A 202 -9.50 3.83 7.63
C ASP A 202 -9.54 2.29 7.63
N HIS A 203 -9.59 1.68 8.80
CA HIS A 203 -9.63 0.24 9.02
C HIS A 203 -10.76 -0.20 9.96
N ALA A 204 -11.82 0.61 10.06
CA ALA A 204 -12.97 0.35 10.93
C ALA A 204 -13.66 -1.01 10.67
N HIS A 205 -13.51 -1.58 9.47
CA HIS A 205 -14.00 -2.93 9.14
C HIS A 205 -13.23 -4.07 9.84
N LEU A 206 -12.09 -3.78 10.48
CA LEU A 206 -11.27 -4.72 11.22
C LEU A 206 -11.39 -4.55 12.75
N GLU A 207 -12.00 -3.45 13.20
CA GLU A 207 -12.02 -3.08 14.63
C GLU A 207 -12.89 -3.99 15.51
N GLY A 208 -13.77 -4.80 14.91
CA GLY A 208 -14.60 -5.78 15.62
C GLY A 208 -13.80 -6.90 16.29
N ASP A 209 -12.59 -7.18 15.78
CA ASP A 209 -11.66 -8.13 16.35
C ASP A 209 -10.21 -7.61 16.22
N ARG A 210 -9.56 -7.33 17.36
CA ARG A 210 -8.19 -6.80 17.37
C ARG A 210 -7.16 -7.73 16.73
N SER A 211 -7.41 -9.03 16.66
CA SER A 211 -6.53 -9.99 16.01
C SER A 211 -6.45 -9.79 14.50
N LEU A 212 -7.45 -9.12 13.92
CA LEU A 212 -7.50 -8.76 12.49
C LEU A 212 -6.62 -7.57 12.16
N ILE A 213 -6.17 -6.78 13.14
CA ILE A 213 -5.38 -5.58 12.86
C ILE A 213 -3.89 -5.94 12.83
N SER A 214 -3.26 -5.72 11.67
CA SER A 214 -1.81 -5.90 11.51
C SER A 214 -1.22 -4.77 10.67
N TYR A 215 0.08 -4.54 10.84
CA TYR A 215 0.80 -3.42 10.21
C TYR A 215 1.93 -3.90 9.28
N ARG A 216 2.06 -5.21 9.11
CA ARG A 216 3.11 -5.83 8.27
C ARG A 216 2.56 -6.99 7.47
#